data_e1e7ba289a3987233dc2a1cd5720a6fa
#
_entry.id   e1e7ba289a3987233dc2a1cd5720a6fa
#
_cell.length_a   1.000
_cell.length_b   1.000
_cell.length_c   1.000
_cell.angle_alpha   90.00
_cell.angle_beta   90.00
_cell.angle_gamma   90.00
#
_symmetry.space_group_name_H-M   'P 1'
#
loop_
_entity.id
_entity.type
_entity.pdbx_description
1 polymer ?
#
loop_
_entity_poly.entity_id
_entity_poly.type
_entity_poly.pdbx_seq_one_letter_code
_entity_poly.pdbx_strand_id
1 'polypeptide(L)'
;MKARHAVLVAIVAAVTLTSVAAAGPDAAKQRVAIDMKLCWAGASMTFVLMPLQAGPLKRDSGTISFNWLSIPGNTVMRDGQEVTIYNGAVATLTGKRGTLTIRGRSEFVDVGQDWNGDGEKDGVAFSTWKVVRGTGQYAGVVGKGRGGHAGLGCPWYARYEGFLTLP
;
A
#
# COMPACT_ATOMS: atom_id res chain seq x y z
N MET A 1 -3.99 -62.94 -43.28
CA MET A 1 -3.58 -62.68 -41.89
C MET A 1 -3.01 -61.23 -41.89
N LYS A 2 -3.71 -60.23 -41.31
CA LYS A 2 -3.26 -58.87 -41.21
C LYS A 2 -3.03 -58.57 -39.74
N ALA A 3 -1.77 -58.36 -39.35
CA ALA A 3 -1.38 -57.93 -38.01
C ALA A 3 -1.71 -56.44 -37.79
N ARG A 4 -2.49 -56.13 -36.76
CA ARG A 4 -2.77 -54.75 -36.32
C ARG A 4 -1.80 -54.40 -35.22
N HIS A 5 -0.94 -53.40 -35.47
CA HIS A 5 -0.06 -52.85 -34.47
C HIS A 5 -0.85 -51.79 -33.67
N ALA A 6 -1.01 -52.01 -32.37
CA ALA A 6 -1.54 -51.03 -31.45
C ALA A 6 -0.38 -50.18 -30.95
N VAL A 7 -0.45 -48.87 -31.22
CA VAL A 7 0.49 -47.88 -30.69
C VAL A 7 -0.09 -47.36 -29.36
N LEU A 8 0.60 -47.66 -28.27
CA LEU A 8 0.29 -47.14 -26.95
C LEU A 8 0.94 -45.74 -26.82
N VAL A 9 0.13 -44.68 -26.79
CA VAL A 9 0.62 -43.34 -26.48
C VAL A 9 0.53 -43.14 -24.97
N ALA A 10 1.69 -43.10 -24.31
CA ALA A 10 1.79 -42.74 -22.90
C ALA A 10 1.79 -41.24 -22.75
N ILE A 11 0.73 -40.68 -22.21
CA ILE A 11 0.65 -39.24 -21.83
C ILE A 11 1.29 -39.11 -20.45
N VAL A 12 2.50 -38.55 -20.40
CA VAL A 12 3.15 -38.12 -19.15
C VAL A 12 2.61 -36.73 -18.78
N ALA A 13 1.68 -36.67 -17.83
CA ALA A 13 1.21 -35.43 -17.24
C ALA A 13 2.30 -34.96 -16.26
N ALA A 14 3.06 -33.93 -16.65
CA ALA A 14 3.95 -33.21 -15.76
C ALA A 14 3.12 -32.32 -14.81
N VAL A 15 2.92 -32.82 -13.60
CA VAL A 15 2.33 -31.99 -12.51
C VAL A 15 3.44 -31.08 -12.00
N THR A 16 3.42 -29.81 -12.44
CA THR A 16 4.23 -28.77 -11.83
C THR A 16 3.66 -28.42 -10.46
N LEU A 17 4.21 -28.98 -9.42
CA LEU A 17 4.00 -28.56 -8.04
C LEU A 17 4.61 -27.14 -7.89
N THR A 18 3.78 -26.11 -8.01
CA THR A 18 4.13 -24.78 -7.52
C THR A 18 4.19 -24.87 -6.00
N SER A 19 5.39 -25.03 -5.46
CA SER A 19 5.63 -24.89 -4.04
C SER A 19 5.27 -23.45 -3.64
N VAL A 20 4.12 -23.30 -3.00
CA VAL A 20 3.85 -22.12 -2.16
C VAL A 20 4.88 -22.22 -1.04
N ALA A 21 5.94 -21.41 -1.12
CA ALA A 21 6.89 -21.30 -0.02
C ALA A 21 6.09 -20.76 1.18
N ALA A 22 5.77 -21.68 2.10
CA ALA A 22 5.30 -21.28 3.42
C ALA A 22 6.42 -20.43 4.02
N ALA A 23 6.10 -19.22 4.47
CA ALA A 23 7.04 -18.39 5.19
C ALA A 23 7.61 -19.23 6.34
N GLY A 24 8.93 -19.45 6.29
CA GLY A 24 9.61 -20.25 7.31
C GLY A 24 9.44 -19.63 8.70
N PRO A 25 9.74 -20.34 9.78
CA PRO A 25 9.53 -19.90 11.17
C PRO A 25 10.26 -18.60 11.54
N ASP A 26 11.10 -18.03 10.67
CA ASP A 26 11.91 -16.85 10.90
C ASP A 26 11.50 -15.60 10.11
N ALA A 27 10.29 -15.54 9.58
CA ALA A 27 9.80 -14.34 8.88
C ALA A 27 9.85 -13.12 9.83
N ALA A 28 10.85 -12.27 9.64
CA ALA A 28 11.12 -11.15 10.54
C ALA A 28 10.03 -10.07 10.42
N LYS A 29 9.16 -10.01 11.42
CA LYS A 29 8.13 -8.97 11.52
C LYS A 29 8.74 -7.71 12.14
N GLN A 30 8.71 -6.61 11.39
CA GLN A 30 9.29 -5.35 11.81
C GLN A 30 8.27 -4.21 11.78
N ARG A 31 8.16 -3.47 12.88
CA ARG A 31 7.32 -2.26 12.94
C ARG A 31 7.98 -1.13 12.16
N VAL A 32 7.18 -0.42 11.38
CA VAL A 32 7.61 0.70 10.54
C VAL A 32 6.67 1.88 10.66
N ALA A 33 7.20 3.08 10.42
CA ALA A 33 6.44 4.27 10.10
C ALA A 33 6.76 4.70 8.66
N ILE A 34 5.76 5.22 7.96
CA ILE A 34 5.87 5.82 6.63
C ILE A 34 5.34 7.24 6.75
N ASP A 35 6.23 8.20 6.77
CA ASP A 35 5.88 9.62 6.71
C ASP A 35 5.82 10.05 5.24
N MET A 36 4.76 10.73 4.86
CA MET A 36 4.52 11.16 3.49
C MET A 36 4.26 12.66 3.46
N LYS A 37 4.87 13.32 2.48
CA LYS A 37 4.59 14.69 2.10
C LYS A 37 3.90 14.66 0.76
N LEU A 38 2.68 15.13 0.71
CA LEU A 38 1.76 14.99 -0.40
C LEU A 38 1.32 16.37 -0.90
N CYS A 39 1.02 16.48 -2.18
CA CYS A 39 0.51 17.69 -2.79
C CYS A 39 -0.21 17.38 -4.10
N TRP A 40 -1.31 18.07 -4.38
CA TRP A 40 -2.11 17.89 -5.60
C TRP A 40 -1.57 18.65 -6.80
N ALA A 41 -0.99 19.81 -6.56
CA ALA A 41 -0.66 20.81 -7.57
C ALA A 41 0.72 20.58 -8.23
N GLY A 42 1.04 19.35 -8.64
CA GLY A 42 2.23 19.04 -9.42
C GLY A 42 3.56 19.09 -8.67
N ALA A 43 3.54 19.29 -7.36
CA ALA A 43 4.75 19.20 -6.53
C ALA A 43 5.13 17.74 -6.29
N SER A 44 6.44 17.47 -6.16
CA SER A 44 6.94 16.13 -5.89
C SER A 44 6.42 15.60 -4.56
N MET A 45 5.62 14.54 -4.61
CA MET A 45 5.22 13.80 -3.42
C MET A 45 6.38 12.91 -2.97
N THR A 46 6.68 12.93 -1.67
CA THR A 46 7.82 12.21 -1.12
C THR A 46 7.45 11.38 0.10
N PHE A 47 8.26 10.36 0.40
CA PHE A 47 8.11 9.55 1.60
C PHE A 47 9.43 9.35 2.31
N VAL A 48 9.32 9.01 3.60
CA VAL A 48 10.39 8.43 4.40
C VAL A 48 9.82 7.22 5.12
N LEU A 49 10.35 6.03 4.84
CA LEU A 49 10.07 4.81 5.58
C LEU A 49 11.12 4.66 6.68
N MET A 50 10.66 4.54 7.92
CA MET A 50 11.49 4.41 9.11
C MET A 50 11.15 3.11 9.84
N PRO A 51 12.10 2.19 9.99
CA PRO A 51 11.97 1.12 10.97
C PRO A 51 11.86 1.71 12.39
N LEU A 52 10.87 1.27 13.15
CA LEU A 52 10.64 1.69 14.54
C LEU A 52 11.24 0.71 15.56
N GLN A 53 11.83 -0.36 15.08
CA GLN A 53 12.57 -1.36 15.88
C GLN A 53 13.70 -1.93 15.05
N ALA A 54 14.68 -2.54 15.71
CA ALA A 54 15.79 -3.23 15.05
C ALA A 54 15.26 -4.35 14.14
N GLY A 55 15.95 -4.58 13.01
CA GLY A 55 15.60 -5.61 12.04
C GLY A 55 16.25 -5.40 10.68
N PRO A 56 15.94 -6.27 9.73
CA PRO A 56 16.55 -6.26 8.41
C PRO A 56 16.17 -5.06 7.54
N LEU A 57 14.94 -4.53 7.67
CA LEU A 57 14.55 -3.33 6.94
C LEU A 57 15.37 -2.13 7.39
N LYS A 58 15.79 -1.34 6.44
CA LYS A 58 16.53 -0.10 6.68
C LYS A 58 15.67 1.10 6.28
N ARG A 59 16.00 2.27 6.86
CA ARG A 59 15.41 3.53 6.44
C ARG A 59 15.54 3.71 4.93
N ASP A 60 14.46 4.14 4.30
CA ASP A 60 14.41 4.47 2.88
C ASP A 60 13.63 5.76 2.65
N SER A 61 13.87 6.41 1.51
CA SER A 61 13.18 7.63 1.14
C SER A 61 13.16 7.78 -0.38
N GLY A 62 12.19 8.50 -0.89
CA GLY A 62 12.03 8.70 -2.30
C GLY A 62 10.71 9.39 -2.66
N THR A 63 10.16 9.03 -3.80
CA THR A 63 8.94 9.62 -4.36
C THR A 63 7.74 8.72 -4.18
N ILE A 64 6.55 9.31 -4.17
CA ILE A 64 5.28 8.60 -4.16
C ILE A 64 4.53 8.88 -5.44
N SER A 65 3.95 7.84 -6.03
CA SER A 65 2.89 7.90 -7.02
C SER A 65 1.58 7.45 -6.36
N PHE A 66 0.51 8.21 -6.52
CA PHE A 66 -0.74 8.00 -5.80
C PHE A 66 -1.94 8.13 -6.74
N ASN A 67 -2.88 7.20 -6.71
CA ASN A 67 -4.00 7.17 -7.66
C ASN A 67 -5.37 7.48 -7.05
N TRP A 68 -5.43 7.92 -5.81
CA TRP A 68 -6.69 8.05 -5.08
C TRP A 68 -7.67 9.07 -5.70
N LEU A 69 -7.18 10.11 -6.39
CA LEU A 69 -8.03 11.08 -7.11
C LEU A 69 -8.85 10.46 -8.25
N SER A 70 -8.41 9.30 -8.76
CA SER A 70 -9.12 8.56 -9.81
C SER A 70 -10.15 7.56 -9.25
N ILE A 71 -10.28 7.47 -7.93
CA ILE A 71 -11.17 6.53 -7.27
C ILE A 71 -12.42 7.28 -6.81
N PRO A 72 -13.63 6.85 -7.21
CA PRO A 72 -14.85 7.48 -6.74
C PRO A 72 -14.98 7.31 -5.23
N GLY A 73 -15.20 8.40 -4.52
CA GLY A 73 -15.60 8.39 -3.11
C GLY A 73 -17.06 7.98 -2.96
N ASN A 74 -17.36 7.26 -1.90
CA ASN A 74 -18.74 6.98 -1.48
C ASN A 74 -19.00 7.73 -0.17
N THR A 75 -19.91 8.70 -0.22
CA THR A 75 -20.24 9.53 0.93
C THR A 75 -21.39 8.93 1.73
N VAL A 76 -21.22 8.86 3.04
CA VAL A 76 -22.22 8.40 4.00
C VAL A 76 -22.32 9.37 5.18
N MET A 77 -23.50 9.42 5.80
CA MET A 77 -23.69 10.17 7.05
C MET A 77 -23.40 9.26 8.25
N ARG A 78 -22.56 9.73 9.19
CA ARG A 78 -22.29 9.08 10.48
C ARG A 78 -22.36 10.11 11.59
N ASP A 79 -23.25 9.87 12.54
CA ASP A 79 -23.44 10.78 13.70
C ASP A 79 -23.63 12.25 13.30
N GLY A 80 -24.37 12.48 12.21
CA GLY A 80 -24.61 13.82 11.68
C GLY A 80 -23.48 14.43 10.87
N GLN A 81 -22.39 13.69 10.64
CA GLN A 81 -21.22 14.14 9.89
C GLN A 81 -21.07 13.40 8.57
N GLU A 82 -20.71 14.13 7.53
CA GLU A 82 -20.42 13.57 6.22
C GLU A 82 -19.04 12.89 6.21
N VAL A 83 -19.00 11.63 5.81
CA VAL A 83 -17.77 10.84 5.70
C VAL A 83 -17.64 10.32 4.28
N THR A 84 -16.58 10.71 3.59
CA THR A 84 -16.27 10.18 2.25
C THR A 84 -15.31 9.00 2.37
N ILE A 85 -15.72 7.86 1.82
CA ILE A 85 -14.98 6.61 1.87
C ILE A 85 -14.33 6.33 0.52
N TYR A 86 -13.02 6.23 0.49
CA TYR A 86 -12.24 5.84 -0.68
C TYR A 86 -11.74 4.41 -0.51
N ASN A 87 -12.22 3.48 -1.35
CA ASN A 87 -11.82 2.08 -1.30
C ASN A 87 -10.82 1.76 -2.41
N GLY A 88 -9.68 1.18 -2.04
CA GLY A 88 -8.71 0.67 -3.01
C GLY A 88 -7.72 1.70 -3.52
N ALA A 89 -7.53 2.80 -2.80
CA ALA A 89 -6.44 3.74 -3.06
C ALA A 89 -5.10 3.02 -3.10
N VAL A 90 -4.29 3.29 -4.12
CA VAL A 90 -2.98 2.66 -4.31
C VAL A 90 -1.90 3.74 -4.27
N ALA A 91 -0.91 3.54 -3.41
CA ALA A 91 0.31 4.32 -3.38
C ALA A 91 1.51 3.44 -3.72
N THR A 92 2.36 3.91 -4.63
CA THR A 92 3.65 3.29 -4.95
C THR A 92 4.77 4.20 -4.48
N LEU A 93 5.50 3.70 -3.49
CA LEU A 93 6.67 4.35 -2.91
C LEU A 93 7.89 3.84 -3.65
N THR A 94 8.63 4.75 -4.33
CA THR A 94 9.85 4.44 -5.08
C THR A 94 11.04 5.03 -4.37
N GLY A 95 11.80 4.19 -3.70
CA GLY A 95 12.97 4.56 -2.91
C GLY A 95 14.28 4.07 -3.50
N LYS A 96 15.37 4.37 -2.79
CA LYS A 96 16.72 3.91 -3.18
C LYS A 96 16.90 2.39 -3.03
N ARG A 97 16.07 1.76 -2.19
CA ARG A 97 16.17 0.34 -1.85
C ARG A 97 15.16 -0.54 -2.57
N GLY A 98 14.29 0.04 -3.38
CA GLY A 98 13.25 -0.66 -4.13
C GLY A 98 11.94 0.08 -4.14
N THR A 99 10.90 -0.61 -4.59
CA THR A 99 9.53 -0.09 -4.59
C THR A 99 8.67 -0.84 -3.59
N LEU A 100 7.75 -0.13 -2.94
CA LEU A 100 6.72 -0.71 -2.10
C LEU A 100 5.37 -0.17 -2.55
N THR A 101 4.48 -1.06 -3.02
CA THR A 101 3.11 -0.68 -3.39
C THR A 101 2.16 -1.10 -2.29
N ILE A 102 1.42 -0.14 -1.76
CA ILE A 102 0.38 -0.36 -0.75
C ILE A 102 -0.98 -0.03 -1.34
N ARG A 103 -2.00 -0.74 -0.89
CA ARG A 103 -3.42 -0.44 -1.18
C ARG A 103 -4.12 -0.17 0.13
N GLY A 104 -4.95 0.87 0.15
CA GLY A 104 -5.64 1.30 1.34
C GLY A 104 -7.14 1.54 1.15
N ARG A 105 -7.80 1.75 2.28
CA ARG A 105 -9.11 2.34 2.42
C ARG A 105 -8.95 3.56 3.32
N SER A 106 -9.47 4.70 2.88
CA SER A 106 -9.48 5.95 3.64
C SER A 106 -10.91 6.38 3.92
N GLU A 107 -11.12 6.92 5.08
CA GLU A 107 -12.31 7.66 5.47
C GLU A 107 -11.92 9.11 5.71
N PHE A 108 -12.44 10.00 4.90
CA PHE A 108 -12.20 11.43 4.98
C PHE A 108 -13.42 12.10 5.61
N VAL A 109 -13.15 12.95 6.58
CA VAL A 109 -14.15 13.76 7.29
C VAL A 109 -13.83 15.21 7.03
N ASP A 110 -14.76 15.92 6.38
CA ASP A 110 -14.71 17.37 6.22
C ASP A 110 -14.97 18.03 7.58
N VAL A 111 -14.08 18.91 8.00
CA VAL A 111 -14.23 19.63 9.27
C VAL A 111 -14.95 20.98 9.10
N GLY A 112 -15.35 21.33 7.87
CA GLY A 112 -16.18 22.49 7.58
C GLY A 112 -15.48 23.84 7.68
N GLN A 113 -14.19 23.86 7.90
CA GLN A 113 -13.37 25.05 8.06
C GLN A 113 -12.18 25.04 7.12
N ASP A 114 -11.76 26.20 6.69
CA ASP A 114 -10.52 26.46 5.96
C ASP A 114 -9.49 26.99 6.96
N TRP A 115 -8.66 26.12 7.51
CA TRP A 115 -7.66 26.50 8.53
C TRP A 115 -6.40 27.10 7.93
N ASN A 116 -6.14 26.82 6.67
CA ASN A 116 -4.93 27.29 5.99
C ASN A 116 -5.17 28.53 5.12
N GLY A 117 -6.43 28.93 4.88
CA GLY A 117 -6.80 30.12 4.12
C GLY A 117 -6.66 29.99 2.61
N ASP A 118 -6.70 28.74 2.06
CA ASP A 118 -6.57 28.51 0.61
C ASP A 118 -7.92 28.51 -0.14
N GLY A 119 -9.03 28.67 0.57
CA GLY A 119 -10.39 28.70 0.04
C GLY A 119 -11.05 27.34 -0.07
N GLU A 120 -10.35 26.26 0.27
CA GLU A 120 -10.88 24.91 0.31
C GLU A 120 -11.18 24.48 1.76
N LYS A 121 -12.15 23.61 1.94
CA LYS A 121 -12.42 23.07 3.26
C LYS A 121 -11.38 22.01 3.62
N ASP A 122 -10.84 22.15 4.82
CA ASP A 122 -9.92 21.17 5.37
C ASP A 122 -10.63 19.95 5.92
N GLY A 123 -9.90 18.87 6.05
CA GLY A 123 -10.42 17.62 6.56
C GLY A 123 -9.35 16.73 7.17
N VAL A 124 -9.82 15.68 7.81
CA VAL A 124 -8.97 14.65 8.36
C VAL A 124 -9.31 13.31 7.72
N ALA A 125 -8.30 12.51 7.45
CA ALA A 125 -8.52 11.17 6.94
C ALA A 125 -7.87 10.12 7.85
N PHE A 126 -8.60 9.02 8.01
CA PHE A 126 -8.12 7.81 8.67
C PHE A 126 -8.02 6.70 7.62
N SER A 127 -6.91 6.01 7.61
CA SER A 127 -6.62 5.02 6.59
C SER A 127 -6.18 3.70 7.18
N THR A 128 -6.57 2.62 6.52
CA THR A 128 -5.95 1.31 6.67
C THR A 128 -5.22 0.96 5.38
N TRP A 129 -4.12 0.24 5.47
CA TRP A 129 -3.33 -0.14 4.30
C TRP A 129 -2.79 -1.56 4.41
N LYS A 130 -2.53 -2.15 3.25
CA LYS A 130 -1.81 -3.43 3.12
C LYS A 130 -0.84 -3.38 1.96
N VAL A 131 0.24 -4.14 2.05
CA VAL A 131 1.18 -4.33 0.96
C VAL A 131 0.52 -5.14 -0.16
N VAL A 132 0.72 -4.70 -1.40
CA VAL A 132 0.27 -5.39 -2.62
C VAL A 132 1.45 -6.07 -3.31
N ARG A 133 2.58 -5.36 -3.41
CA ARG A 133 3.83 -5.84 -4.02
C ARG A 133 5.02 -5.02 -3.57
N GLY A 134 6.21 -5.57 -3.75
CA GLY A 134 7.46 -4.86 -3.52
C GLY A 134 8.57 -5.37 -4.44
N THR A 135 9.62 -4.57 -4.58
CA THR A 135 10.86 -4.91 -5.29
C THR A 135 12.07 -4.52 -4.44
N GLY A 136 13.27 -4.96 -4.83
CA GLY A 136 14.48 -4.68 -4.05
C GLY A 136 14.38 -5.22 -2.63
N GLN A 137 14.67 -4.40 -1.61
CA GLN A 137 14.53 -4.84 -0.20
C GLN A 137 13.08 -5.17 0.20
N TYR A 138 12.09 -4.79 -0.61
CA TYR A 138 10.67 -5.07 -0.34
C TYR A 138 10.14 -6.27 -1.15
N ALA A 139 10.99 -7.00 -1.87
CA ALA A 139 10.57 -8.18 -2.61
C ALA A 139 10.00 -9.23 -1.66
N GLY A 140 8.80 -9.75 -1.94
CA GLY A 140 8.12 -10.74 -1.10
C GLY A 140 7.59 -10.24 0.24
N VAL A 141 7.79 -8.96 0.57
CA VAL A 141 7.29 -8.37 1.82
C VAL A 141 5.76 -8.37 1.83
N VAL A 142 5.19 -8.80 2.94
CA VAL A 142 3.79 -8.63 3.27
C VAL A 142 3.64 -7.68 4.46
N GLY A 143 2.49 -7.02 4.58
CA GLY A 143 2.29 -6.11 5.69
C GLY A 143 0.99 -5.37 5.64
N LYS A 144 0.68 -4.73 6.77
CA LYS A 144 -0.53 -3.91 6.94
C LYS A 144 -0.34 -2.92 8.07
N GLY A 145 -1.17 -1.90 8.07
CA GLY A 145 -1.14 -0.89 9.10
C GLY A 145 -2.31 0.09 9.03
N ARG A 146 -2.16 1.16 9.76
CA ARG A 146 -3.11 2.27 9.85
C ARG A 146 -2.34 3.58 9.69
N GLY A 147 -3.05 4.63 9.40
CA GLY A 147 -2.48 5.97 9.34
C GLY A 147 -3.56 7.02 9.21
N GLY A 148 -3.13 8.23 9.06
CA GLY A 148 -4.01 9.34 8.84
C GLY A 148 -3.25 10.56 8.32
N HIS A 149 -4.03 11.54 7.92
CA HIS A 149 -3.53 12.85 7.52
C HIS A 149 -4.58 13.92 7.84
N ALA A 150 -4.09 15.13 8.01
CA ALA A 150 -4.91 16.32 7.91
C ALA A 150 -4.72 16.89 6.50
N GLY A 151 -5.81 17.08 5.79
CA GLY A 151 -5.83 17.71 4.48
C GLY A 151 -5.88 19.23 4.65
N LEU A 152 -4.72 19.84 4.71
CA LEU A 152 -4.53 21.27 4.97
C LEU A 152 -3.79 21.90 3.77
N GLY A 153 -4.38 21.81 2.59
CA GLY A 153 -3.76 22.37 1.40
C GLY A 153 -2.51 21.61 0.92
N CYS A 154 -1.58 22.36 0.27
CA CYS A 154 -0.37 21.79 -0.31
C CYS A 154 0.88 22.48 0.26
N PRO A 155 1.85 21.75 0.86
CA PRO A 155 1.86 20.32 1.10
C PRO A 155 1.09 19.92 2.37
N TRP A 156 0.52 18.72 2.35
CA TRP A 156 -0.02 18.08 3.52
C TRP A 156 0.78 16.83 3.92
N TYR A 157 0.66 16.45 5.18
CA TYR A 157 1.49 15.40 5.76
C TYR A 157 0.62 14.24 6.22
N ALA A 158 1.05 13.04 5.87
CA ALA A 158 0.43 11.80 6.32
C ALA A 158 1.46 10.95 7.07
N ARG A 159 1.00 10.26 8.11
CA ARG A 159 1.79 9.27 8.81
C ARG A 159 1.06 7.95 8.88
N TYR A 160 1.71 6.92 8.38
CA TYR A 160 1.22 5.55 8.38
C TYR A 160 2.14 4.68 9.23
N GLU A 161 1.57 3.88 10.12
CA GLU A 161 2.31 2.92 10.93
C GLU A 161 1.77 1.52 10.74
N GLY A 162 2.63 0.53 10.89
CA GLY A 162 2.24 -0.86 10.75
C GLY A 162 3.40 -1.81 10.88
N PHE A 163 3.18 -3.00 10.36
CA PHE A 163 4.17 -4.05 10.34
C PHE A 163 4.44 -4.51 8.92
N LEU A 164 5.71 -4.70 8.61
CA LEU A 164 6.20 -5.40 7.43
C LEU A 164 6.85 -6.71 7.88
N THR A 165 6.49 -7.79 7.21
CA THR A 165 7.08 -9.11 7.40
C THR A 165 7.87 -9.44 6.15
N LEU A 166 9.15 -9.71 6.32
CA LEU A 166 10.03 -10.11 5.23
C LEU A 166 9.94 -11.62 5.03
N PRO A 167 10.17 -12.08 3.78
CA PRO A 167 10.22 -13.52 3.48
C PRO A 167 11.35 -14.23 4.20
#